data_cfe2c738b9ab9d4bac039b193a8929f4
#
_entry.id   cfe2c738b9ab9d4bac039b193a8929f4
#
_cell.length_a   1.000
_cell.length_b   1.000
_cell.length_c   1.000
_cell.angle_alpha   90.00
_cell.angle_beta   90.00
_cell.angle_gamma   90.00
#
_symmetry.space_group_name_H-M   'P 1'
#
loop_
_entity.id
_entity.type
_entity.pdbx_description
1 polymer ?
#
loop_
_entity_poly.entity_id
_entity_poly.type
_entity_poly.pdbx_seq_one_letter_code
_entity_poly.pdbx_strand_id
1 'polypeptide(L)'
;MRTRSTVVTLALVLGFGSASTLSAQVQFNPRDLSGIWQITKGHRSISANVPEMTPEGEARLDANKPTRGRFLGEPLNGQHRGFVRAVRVPSMGNDPVHQCNPNGFPRLLLDPEPVEFVHTQGRLLQLFQWERALRELWMDGRKVPAGDNLANLGPAWYGHTAGQWEGNTLVMNTVGLDDRAWIDIFGFPKSTETRIEERYTRTGPDTIELRMTLYDPKFYKTPWVSDVKTFTRVKREDTTFFGWYGLFSGIVEGICAPMNEVDSYNKLLRDPAGNGVAR
;
A
#
# COMPACT_ATOMS: atom_id res chain seq x y z
N MET A 1 72.97 0.41 -65.28
CA MET A 1 72.13 1.31 -64.45
C MET A 1 70.93 0.55 -64.08
N ARG A 2 70.81 0.14 -62.79
CA ARG A 2 69.63 -0.57 -62.27
C ARG A 2 68.92 0.36 -61.32
N THR A 3 67.71 0.83 -61.69
CA THR A 3 66.83 1.63 -60.89
C THR A 3 66.05 0.71 -59.93
N ARG A 4 66.18 0.94 -58.62
CA ARG A 4 65.39 0.27 -57.57
C ARG A 4 64.14 1.10 -57.30
N SER A 5 62.95 0.53 -57.55
CA SER A 5 61.68 1.09 -57.15
C SER A 5 61.37 0.67 -55.69
N THR A 6 61.18 1.65 -54.84
CA THR A 6 60.76 1.44 -53.45
C THR A 6 59.26 1.52 -53.42
N VAL A 7 58.63 0.41 -53.04
CA VAL A 7 57.18 0.36 -52.79
C VAL A 7 56.90 0.76 -51.31
N VAL A 8 56.21 1.85 -51.11
CA VAL A 8 55.76 2.29 -49.80
C VAL A 8 54.35 1.71 -49.57
N THR A 9 54.27 0.77 -48.65
CA THR A 9 52.97 0.18 -48.23
C THR A 9 52.35 1.06 -47.13
N LEU A 10 51.24 1.71 -47.45
CA LEU A 10 50.50 2.51 -46.55
C LEU A 10 49.50 1.57 -45.73
N ALA A 11 49.80 1.32 -44.46
CA ALA A 11 48.91 0.56 -43.57
C ALA A 11 47.78 1.46 -43.03
N LEU A 12 46.56 1.22 -43.48
CA LEU A 12 45.37 1.86 -42.96
C LEU A 12 44.96 1.17 -41.64
N VAL A 13 45.19 1.85 -40.51
CA VAL A 13 44.71 1.40 -39.21
C VAL A 13 43.24 1.85 -39.06
N LEU A 14 42.28 0.93 -39.27
CA LEU A 14 40.87 1.11 -38.96
C LEU A 14 40.68 1.02 -37.42
N GLY A 15 40.63 2.17 -36.77
CA GLY A 15 40.25 2.28 -35.36
C GLY A 15 38.78 1.95 -35.20
N PHE A 16 38.46 0.77 -34.66
CA PHE A 16 37.11 0.47 -34.17
C PHE A 16 36.85 1.30 -32.89
N GLY A 17 36.22 2.44 -33.05
CA GLY A 17 35.68 3.21 -31.95
C GLY A 17 34.48 2.48 -31.37
N SER A 18 34.66 1.89 -30.19
CA SER A 18 33.52 1.35 -29.41
C SER A 18 32.62 2.50 -29.01
N ALA A 19 31.52 2.70 -29.72
CA ALA A 19 30.46 3.60 -29.30
C ALA A 19 29.80 3.03 -28.04
N SER A 20 30.22 3.52 -26.87
CA SER A 20 29.51 3.28 -25.62
C SER A 20 28.15 3.96 -25.74
N THR A 21 27.07 3.18 -25.91
CA THR A 21 25.70 3.67 -25.81
C THR A 21 25.49 4.08 -24.35
N LEU A 22 25.68 5.37 -24.06
CA LEU A 22 25.16 5.95 -22.83
C LEU A 22 23.63 5.81 -22.89
N SER A 23 23.10 4.82 -22.17
CA SER A 23 21.67 4.78 -21.86
C SER A 23 21.34 6.05 -21.10
N ALA A 24 20.61 6.96 -21.73
CA ALA A 24 20.14 8.18 -21.08
C ALA A 24 19.21 7.75 -19.95
N GLN A 25 19.72 7.78 -18.71
CA GLN A 25 18.94 7.49 -17.54
C GLN A 25 17.86 8.57 -17.41
N VAL A 26 16.60 8.19 -17.52
CA VAL A 26 15.47 9.13 -17.38
C VAL A 26 15.59 9.81 -16.02
N GLN A 27 15.87 11.11 -16.05
CA GLN A 27 16.06 11.89 -14.84
C GLN A 27 14.71 12.10 -14.16
N PHE A 28 14.58 11.72 -12.91
CA PHE A 28 13.39 11.94 -12.10
C PHE A 28 13.77 12.56 -10.74
N ASN A 29 12.83 13.29 -10.14
CA ASN A 29 13.02 13.78 -8.79
C ASN A 29 12.68 12.66 -7.77
N PRO A 30 13.64 12.14 -7.00
CA PRO A 30 13.38 11.06 -6.04
C PRO A 30 12.49 11.48 -4.86
N ARG A 31 12.34 12.79 -4.61
CA ARG A 31 11.44 13.32 -3.57
C ARG A 31 10.05 13.69 -4.08
N ASP A 32 9.77 13.50 -5.35
CA ASP A 32 8.43 13.70 -5.90
C ASP A 32 7.73 12.35 -6.04
N LEU A 33 6.78 12.08 -5.15
CA LEU A 33 5.94 10.88 -5.17
C LEU A 33 4.61 11.11 -5.89
N SER A 34 4.36 12.30 -6.45
CA SER A 34 3.08 12.65 -7.08
C SER A 34 2.70 11.68 -8.18
N GLY A 35 1.41 11.41 -8.29
CA GLY A 35 0.81 10.58 -9.33
C GLY A 35 0.03 9.40 -8.79
N ILE A 36 -0.52 8.62 -9.70
CA ILE A 36 -1.32 7.43 -9.38
C ILE A 36 -0.40 6.21 -9.39
N TRP A 37 -0.49 5.44 -8.32
CA TRP A 37 0.36 4.28 -8.10
C TRP A 37 -0.49 3.08 -7.73
N GLN A 38 -0.05 1.91 -8.16
CA GLN A 38 -0.68 0.63 -7.82
C GLN A 38 0.37 -0.33 -7.28
N ILE A 39 0.05 -1.01 -6.18
CA ILE A 39 0.92 -2.06 -5.67
C ILE A 39 0.95 -3.22 -6.64
N THR A 40 2.14 -3.60 -7.09
CA THR A 40 2.34 -4.65 -8.10
C THR A 40 3.17 -5.80 -7.56
N LYS A 41 3.89 -5.58 -6.45
CA LYS A 41 4.72 -6.60 -5.82
C LYS A 41 4.70 -6.44 -4.31
N GLY A 42 4.68 -7.55 -3.62
CA GLY A 42 4.65 -7.66 -2.17
C GLY A 42 3.48 -8.49 -1.69
N HIS A 43 3.54 -8.91 -0.45
CA HIS A 43 2.48 -9.70 0.17
C HIS A 43 1.28 -8.81 0.54
N ARG A 44 0.06 -9.32 0.47
CA ARG A 44 -1.17 -8.60 0.90
C ARG A 44 -1.34 -8.55 2.43
N SER A 45 -0.27 -8.68 3.17
CA SER A 45 -0.09 -8.46 4.60
C SER A 45 1.20 -7.70 4.80
N ILE A 46 1.57 -7.36 6.03
CA ILE A 46 2.89 -6.76 6.31
C ILE A 46 3.98 -7.62 5.68
N SER A 47 4.04 -8.88 6.02
CA SER A 47 4.87 -9.87 5.34
C SER A 47 4.34 -11.27 5.61
N ALA A 48 4.88 -12.24 4.91
CA ALA A 48 4.63 -13.64 5.19
C ALA A 48 5.24 -14.11 6.53
N ASN A 49 6.29 -13.43 7.00
CA ASN A 49 6.96 -13.73 8.25
C ASN A 49 6.25 -13.02 9.41
N VAL A 50 5.20 -13.63 9.94
CA VAL A 50 4.47 -13.10 11.09
C VAL A 50 5.30 -13.34 12.34
N PRO A 51 5.55 -12.31 13.17
CA PRO A 51 6.18 -12.49 14.47
C PRO A 51 5.36 -13.41 15.37
N GLU A 52 6.02 -13.95 16.39
CA GLU A 52 5.31 -14.65 17.44
C GLU A 52 4.33 -13.71 18.13
N MET A 53 3.07 -14.15 18.25
CA MET A 53 2.04 -13.36 18.89
C MET A 53 2.02 -13.60 20.40
N THR A 54 1.50 -12.61 21.13
CA THR A 54 1.17 -12.79 22.55
C THR A 54 -0.11 -13.62 22.67
N PRO A 55 -0.41 -14.19 23.86
CA PRO A 55 -1.68 -14.88 24.06
C PRO A 55 -2.90 -14.00 23.79
N GLU A 56 -2.82 -12.70 24.09
CA GLU A 56 -3.90 -11.75 23.80
C GLU A 56 -4.06 -11.53 22.29
N GLY A 57 -2.94 -11.41 21.55
CA GLY A 57 -2.95 -11.30 20.10
C GLY A 57 -3.55 -12.53 19.41
N GLU A 58 -3.18 -13.74 19.88
CA GLU A 58 -3.75 -15.00 19.39
C GLU A 58 -5.26 -15.06 19.62
N ALA A 59 -5.71 -14.72 20.83
CA ALA A 59 -7.13 -14.70 21.17
C ALA A 59 -7.90 -13.69 20.29
N ARG A 60 -7.33 -12.51 20.03
CA ARG A 60 -7.94 -11.50 19.16
C ARG A 60 -8.00 -11.98 17.71
N LEU A 61 -6.94 -12.60 17.20
CA LEU A 61 -6.93 -13.19 15.87
C LEU A 61 -8.00 -14.27 15.73
N ASP A 62 -8.20 -15.11 16.77
CA ASP A 62 -9.27 -16.11 16.77
C ASP A 62 -10.66 -15.49 16.74
N ALA A 63 -10.84 -14.40 17.48
CA ALA A 63 -12.11 -13.67 17.50
C ALA A 63 -12.44 -13.00 16.15
N ASN A 64 -11.45 -12.64 15.38
CA ASN A 64 -11.62 -12.01 14.06
C ASN A 64 -12.22 -12.93 13.00
N LYS A 65 -12.17 -14.26 13.18
CA LYS A 65 -12.77 -15.26 12.27
C LYS A 65 -12.56 -14.95 10.80
N PRO A 66 -11.31 -14.83 10.32
CA PRO A 66 -11.05 -14.49 8.92
C PRO A 66 -11.63 -15.55 7.98
N THR A 67 -12.15 -15.12 6.85
CA THR A 67 -12.67 -16.01 5.79
C THR A 67 -11.59 -16.43 4.82
N ARG A 68 -10.46 -15.74 4.80
CA ARG A 68 -9.30 -16.07 3.99
C ARG A 68 -8.24 -16.71 4.87
N GLY A 69 -7.95 -17.99 4.58
CA GLY A 69 -6.81 -18.67 5.18
C GLY A 69 -5.51 -18.08 4.64
N ARG A 70 -4.51 -17.98 5.52
CA ARG A 70 -3.16 -17.63 5.11
C ARG A 70 -2.44 -18.92 4.78
N PHE A 71 -2.03 -19.07 3.52
CA PHE A 71 -1.23 -20.18 3.01
C PHE A 71 -1.63 -21.59 3.51
N LEU A 72 -2.42 -22.25 2.72
CA LEU A 72 -2.55 -23.68 2.77
C LEU A 72 -1.24 -24.27 2.22
N GLY A 73 -0.33 -24.64 3.09
CA GLY A 73 0.62 -25.69 2.79
C GLY A 73 2.06 -25.34 2.47
N GLU A 74 2.51 -24.10 2.37
CA GLU A 74 3.93 -23.83 2.14
C GLU A 74 4.62 -23.10 3.29
N PRO A 75 5.66 -23.71 3.91
CA PRO A 75 6.47 -23.02 4.89
C PRO A 75 7.25 -21.90 4.22
N LEU A 76 7.03 -20.66 4.65
CA LEU A 76 7.90 -19.57 4.31
C LEU A 76 9.12 -19.65 5.21
N ASN A 77 10.23 -20.05 4.65
CA ASN A 77 11.55 -20.08 5.30
C ASN A 77 11.66 -20.92 6.59
N GLY A 78 10.96 -22.03 6.71
CA GLY A 78 11.12 -22.95 7.83
C GLY A 78 10.61 -22.46 9.18
N GLN A 79 9.97 -21.30 9.24
CA GLN A 79 9.47 -20.68 10.47
C GLN A 79 7.94 -20.67 10.56
N HIS A 80 7.27 -21.54 9.84
CA HIS A 80 5.83 -21.62 9.90
C HIS A 80 5.35 -22.08 11.27
N ARG A 81 4.78 -21.18 11.97
CA ARG A 81 3.61 -21.51 12.74
C ARG A 81 2.48 -21.67 11.74
N GLY A 82 2.06 -22.90 11.51
CA GLY A 82 1.01 -23.21 10.58
C GLY A 82 -0.33 -22.57 10.99
N PHE A 83 -0.53 -21.33 10.63
CA PHE A 83 -1.86 -20.74 10.65
C PHE A 83 -2.67 -21.27 9.46
N VAL A 84 -2.90 -22.56 9.46
CA VAL A 84 -3.96 -23.15 8.69
C VAL A 84 -5.25 -22.89 9.48
N ARG A 85 -5.75 -21.66 9.43
CA ARG A 85 -7.12 -21.43 9.85
C ARG A 85 -8.02 -22.00 8.77
N ALA A 86 -8.98 -22.77 9.21
CA ALA A 86 -10.04 -23.23 8.30
C ALA A 86 -10.62 -22.03 7.57
N VAL A 87 -10.62 -22.09 6.25
CA VAL A 87 -11.31 -21.10 5.43
C VAL A 87 -12.78 -21.15 5.79
N ARG A 88 -13.33 -20.04 6.24
CA ARG A 88 -14.77 -19.91 6.51
C ARG A 88 -15.45 -19.34 5.28
N VAL A 89 -16.70 -19.73 5.06
CA VAL A 89 -17.53 -19.04 4.07
C VAL A 89 -17.76 -17.59 4.51
N PRO A 90 -17.89 -16.62 3.58
CA PRO A 90 -18.01 -15.20 3.93
C PRO A 90 -19.07 -14.88 5.00
N SER A 91 -20.21 -15.56 4.97
CA SER A 91 -21.29 -15.40 5.95
C SER A 91 -20.92 -15.83 7.39
N MET A 92 -19.82 -16.57 7.56
CA MET A 92 -19.32 -17.00 8.87
C MET A 92 -18.15 -16.16 9.36
N GLY A 93 -17.68 -15.23 8.57
CA GLY A 93 -16.62 -14.30 8.93
C GLY A 93 -17.19 -13.04 9.59
N ASN A 94 -16.32 -12.30 10.27
CA ASN A 94 -16.66 -11.01 10.86
C ASN A 94 -15.68 -9.90 10.43
N ASP A 95 -15.19 -9.98 9.19
CA ASP A 95 -14.39 -8.91 8.61
C ASP A 95 -15.23 -7.62 8.54
N PRO A 96 -14.82 -6.55 9.24
CA PRO A 96 -15.58 -5.30 9.28
C PRO A 96 -15.84 -4.68 7.90
N VAL A 97 -14.95 -4.91 6.95
CA VAL A 97 -15.08 -4.39 5.57
C VAL A 97 -16.31 -4.96 4.86
N HIS A 98 -16.75 -6.17 5.20
CA HIS A 98 -17.97 -6.75 4.64
C HIS A 98 -19.25 -6.04 5.12
N GLN A 99 -19.14 -5.20 6.16
CA GLN A 99 -20.20 -4.32 6.65
C GLN A 99 -19.94 -2.85 6.28
N CYS A 100 -19.14 -2.62 5.22
CA CYS A 100 -18.72 -1.30 4.77
C CYS A 100 -18.02 -0.44 5.84
N ASN A 101 -17.37 -1.06 6.82
CA ASN A 101 -16.44 -0.33 7.66
C ASN A 101 -15.16 -0.06 6.86
N PRO A 102 -14.49 1.06 7.11
CA PRO A 102 -13.24 1.38 6.43
C PRO A 102 -12.18 0.26 6.56
N ASN A 103 -11.40 0.07 5.50
CA ASN A 103 -10.27 -0.88 5.54
C ASN A 103 -9.30 -0.60 6.69
N GLY A 104 -9.17 0.67 7.04
CA GLY A 104 -8.19 1.11 8.01
C GLY A 104 -6.75 0.99 7.50
N PHE A 105 -5.83 1.47 8.33
CA PHE A 105 -4.41 1.41 8.01
C PHE A 105 -3.74 0.28 8.84
N PRO A 106 -2.81 -0.51 8.29
CA PRO A 106 -2.16 -0.41 6.98
C PRO A 106 -2.87 -1.14 5.83
N ARG A 107 -3.98 -1.84 6.09
CA ARG A 107 -4.67 -2.70 5.12
C ARG A 107 -4.93 -1.97 3.79
N LEU A 108 -5.33 -0.70 3.85
CA LEU A 108 -5.63 0.11 2.68
C LEU A 108 -4.44 0.22 1.70
N LEU A 109 -3.20 0.27 2.20
CA LEU A 109 -1.98 0.26 1.38
C LEU A 109 -1.58 -1.12 0.86
N LEU A 110 -2.15 -2.18 1.41
CA LEU A 110 -1.83 -3.56 1.05
C LEU A 110 -2.81 -4.13 0.02
N ASP A 111 -3.90 -3.43 -0.21
CA ASP A 111 -4.88 -3.78 -1.22
C ASP A 111 -4.40 -3.33 -2.63
N PRO A 112 -4.79 -4.06 -3.68
CA PRO A 112 -4.28 -3.83 -5.03
C PRO A 112 -4.87 -2.61 -5.73
N GLU A 113 -5.84 -1.94 -5.13
CA GLU A 113 -6.46 -0.75 -5.69
C GLU A 113 -5.47 0.42 -5.75
N PRO A 114 -5.57 1.28 -6.76
CA PRO A 114 -4.69 2.42 -6.91
C PRO A 114 -4.84 3.46 -5.80
N VAL A 115 -3.74 4.15 -5.57
CA VAL A 115 -3.66 5.32 -4.71
C VAL A 115 -3.01 6.48 -5.46
N GLU A 116 -3.58 7.66 -5.37
CA GLU A 116 -2.99 8.87 -5.89
C GLU A 116 -2.26 9.62 -4.78
N PHE A 117 -1.00 9.95 -5.03
CA PHE A 117 -0.18 10.77 -4.13
C PHE A 117 -0.17 12.21 -4.64
N VAL A 118 -0.54 13.14 -3.77
CA VAL A 118 -0.58 14.58 -4.08
C VAL A 118 0.25 15.34 -3.05
N HIS A 119 1.35 15.93 -3.52
CA HIS A 119 2.13 16.83 -2.69
C HIS A 119 1.42 18.18 -2.53
N THR A 120 1.32 18.64 -1.29
CA THR A 120 0.86 19.99 -0.94
C THR A 120 1.89 20.65 -0.02
N GLN A 121 1.69 21.91 0.31
CA GLN A 121 2.57 22.59 1.25
C GLN A 121 2.49 21.92 2.64
N GLY A 122 3.59 21.32 3.07
CA GLY A 122 3.73 20.70 4.40
C GLY A 122 3.04 19.35 4.59
N ARG A 123 2.45 18.73 3.56
CA ARG A 123 1.86 17.40 3.65
C ARG A 123 1.83 16.68 2.31
N LEU A 124 1.76 15.36 2.38
CA LEU A 124 1.44 14.46 1.29
C LEU A 124 0.03 13.91 1.53
N LEU A 125 -0.82 13.98 0.52
CA LEU A 125 -2.14 13.35 0.53
C LEU A 125 -2.07 12.03 -0.20
N GLN A 126 -2.70 11.01 0.36
CA GLN A 126 -2.97 9.73 -0.29
C GLN A 126 -4.47 9.62 -0.51
N LEU A 127 -4.89 9.68 -1.78
CA LEU A 127 -6.27 9.49 -2.22
C LEU A 127 -6.41 8.06 -2.72
N PHE A 128 -7.15 7.24 -2.01
CA PHE A 128 -7.35 5.83 -2.36
C PHE A 128 -8.59 5.68 -3.23
N GLN A 129 -8.53 4.76 -4.18
CA GLN A 129 -9.72 4.37 -4.95
C GLN A 129 -10.77 3.73 -4.04
N TRP A 130 -10.33 2.86 -3.13
CA TRP A 130 -11.23 2.20 -2.18
C TRP A 130 -11.90 3.24 -1.26
N GLU A 131 -13.22 3.29 -1.31
CA GLU A 131 -14.08 4.19 -0.52
C GLU A 131 -13.74 5.70 -0.64
N ARG A 132 -12.96 6.09 -1.65
CA ARG A 132 -12.45 7.47 -1.78
C ARG A 132 -11.75 7.94 -0.52
N ALA A 133 -11.11 7.01 0.17
CA ALA A 133 -10.43 7.30 1.43
C ALA A 133 -9.30 8.31 1.23
N LEU A 134 -9.23 9.27 2.14
CA LEU A 134 -8.17 10.26 2.19
C LEU A 134 -7.32 10.02 3.43
N ARG A 135 -6.00 9.95 3.23
CA ARG A 135 -5.02 9.92 4.31
C ARG A 135 -4.08 11.10 4.19
N GLU A 136 -3.88 11.82 5.30
CA GLU A 136 -2.97 12.97 5.38
C GLU A 136 -1.67 12.57 6.08
N LEU A 137 -0.54 12.85 5.43
CA LEU A 137 0.79 12.59 5.94
C LEU A 137 1.49 13.95 6.13
N TRP A 138 1.64 14.40 7.37
CA TRP A 138 2.19 15.70 7.68
C TRP A 138 3.72 15.73 7.63
N MET A 139 4.27 16.70 6.90
CA MET A 139 5.71 16.89 6.67
C MET A 139 6.19 18.30 7.03
N ASP A 140 5.47 18.99 7.88
CA ASP A 140 5.73 20.37 8.30
C ASP A 140 6.60 20.47 9.58
N GLY A 141 7.24 19.37 9.97
CA GLY A 141 8.08 19.28 11.17
C GLY A 141 7.35 18.92 12.45
N ARG A 142 6.00 18.76 12.40
CA ARG A 142 5.27 18.25 13.57
C ARG A 142 5.64 16.81 13.86
N LYS A 143 5.55 16.45 15.14
CA LYS A 143 5.65 15.05 15.58
C LYS A 143 4.28 14.41 15.60
N VAL A 144 4.24 13.08 15.53
CA VAL A 144 3.01 12.33 15.83
C VAL A 144 2.51 12.67 17.23
N PRO A 145 1.18 12.75 17.44
CA PRO A 145 0.63 13.02 18.78
C PRO A 145 1.00 11.90 19.75
N ALA A 146 1.18 12.26 21.03
CA ALA A 146 1.48 11.33 22.10
C ALA A 146 0.83 11.80 23.41
N GLY A 147 0.70 10.89 24.39
CA GLY A 147 0.11 11.17 25.69
C GLY A 147 -1.31 11.75 25.56
N ASP A 148 -1.59 12.81 26.34
CA ASP A 148 -2.92 13.45 26.38
C ASP A 148 -3.36 13.98 25.01
N ASN A 149 -2.44 14.45 24.18
CA ASN A 149 -2.79 14.91 22.83
C ASN A 149 -3.34 13.76 21.97
N LEU A 150 -2.74 12.58 22.05
CA LEU A 150 -3.25 11.41 21.34
C LEU A 150 -4.57 10.93 21.94
N ALA A 151 -4.69 10.92 23.26
CA ALA A 151 -5.92 10.55 23.95
C ALA A 151 -7.09 11.47 23.58
N ASN A 152 -6.85 12.78 23.50
CA ASN A 152 -7.86 13.76 23.11
C ASN A 152 -8.30 13.66 21.65
N LEU A 153 -7.39 13.29 20.73
CA LEU A 153 -7.73 13.04 19.32
C LEU A 153 -8.51 11.75 19.15
N GLY A 154 -8.23 10.76 19.99
CA GLY A 154 -8.81 9.43 19.88
C GLY A 154 -8.29 8.62 18.68
N PRO A 155 -8.74 7.37 18.56
CA PRO A 155 -8.39 6.49 17.46
C PRO A 155 -9.06 6.93 16.15
N ALA A 156 -8.33 6.79 15.04
CA ALA A 156 -8.82 7.05 13.70
C ALA A 156 -8.56 5.83 12.80
N TRP A 157 -9.42 5.58 11.81
CA TRP A 157 -9.27 4.46 10.89
C TRP A 157 -7.91 4.42 10.20
N TYR A 158 -7.36 5.59 9.86
CA TYR A 158 -6.07 5.73 9.17
C TYR A 158 -4.98 6.31 10.08
N GLY A 159 -5.30 6.52 11.37
CA GLY A 159 -4.39 7.05 12.36
C GLY A 159 -3.97 8.50 12.12
N HIS A 160 -3.00 8.96 12.91
CA HIS A 160 -2.40 10.28 12.82
C HIS A 160 -0.95 10.11 12.36
N THR A 161 -0.62 10.70 11.21
CA THR A 161 0.66 10.44 10.54
C THR A 161 1.48 11.72 10.40
N ALA A 162 2.74 11.65 10.80
CA ALA A 162 3.72 12.69 10.55
C ALA A 162 5.11 12.09 10.27
N GLY A 163 5.94 12.83 9.56
CA GLY A 163 7.28 12.39 9.22
C GLY A 163 8.09 13.42 8.46
N GLN A 164 9.15 12.96 7.85
CA GLN A 164 10.11 13.82 7.15
C GLN A 164 10.91 13.06 6.11
N TRP A 165 11.60 13.80 5.28
CA TRP A 165 12.57 13.24 4.35
C TRP A 165 13.90 12.94 5.06
N GLU A 166 14.37 11.72 4.91
CA GLU A 166 15.74 11.29 5.24
C GLU A 166 16.47 10.98 3.92
N GLY A 167 17.27 11.94 3.48
CA GLY A 167 17.84 11.84 2.12
C GLY A 167 16.75 11.78 1.05
N ASN A 168 16.69 10.70 0.28
CA ASN A 168 15.67 10.45 -0.74
C ASN A 168 14.56 9.48 -0.28
N THR A 169 14.50 9.16 1.00
CA THR A 169 13.47 8.32 1.59
C THR A 169 12.54 9.17 2.43
N LEU A 170 11.24 9.11 2.17
CA LEU A 170 10.22 9.69 3.03
C LEU A 170 9.91 8.71 4.16
N VAL A 171 10.15 9.15 5.40
CA VAL A 171 9.90 8.35 6.62
C VAL A 171 8.70 8.93 7.34
N MET A 172 7.67 8.11 7.51
CA MET A 172 6.42 8.49 8.15
C MET A 172 6.15 7.59 9.35
N ASN A 173 5.62 8.16 10.41
CA ASN A 173 5.17 7.42 11.58
C ASN A 173 3.67 7.64 11.77
N THR A 174 2.95 6.56 12.05
CA THR A 174 1.51 6.57 12.28
C THR A 174 1.20 6.00 13.65
N VAL A 175 0.34 6.68 14.39
CA VAL A 175 -0.16 6.30 15.72
C VAL A 175 -1.68 6.53 15.80
N GLY A 176 -2.30 6.07 16.88
CA GLY A 176 -3.74 6.29 17.11
C GLY A 176 -4.63 5.57 16.11
N LEU A 177 -4.27 4.35 15.79
CA LEU A 177 -5.03 3.53 14.87
C LEU A 177 -6.24 2.90 15.57
N ASP A 178 -7.38 2.88 14.87
CA ASP A 178 -8.59 2.19 15.32
C ASP A 178 -8.37 0.67 15.28
N ASP A 179 -8.61 -0.01 16.38
CA ASP A 179 -8.38 -1.45 16.56
C ASP A 179 -9.48 -2.33 15.96
N ARG A 180 -10.60 -1.75 15.51
CA ARG A 180 -11.68 -2.47 14.82
C ARG A 180 -11.24 -2.94 13.43
N ALA A 181 -10.43 -2.15 12.73
CA ALA A 181 -9.88 -2.56 11.43
C ALA A 181 -8.74 -3.57 11.60
N TRP A 182 -8.69 -4.54 10.70
CA TRP A 182 -7.60 -5.52 10.67
C TRP A 182 -6.35 -4.95 9.98
N ILE A 183 -5.19 -5.54 10.27
CA ILE A 183 -3.94 -5.21 9.57
C ILE A 183 -4.04 -5.56 8.08
N ASP A 184 -4.75 -6.65 7.77
CA ASP A 184 -4.81 -7.23 6.42
C ASP A 184 -6.08 -8.07 6.22
N ILE A 185 -6.20 -8.67 5.04
CA ILE A 185 -7.33 -9.55 4.69
C ILE A 185 -7.32 -10.89 5.41
N PHE A 186 -6.25 -11.22 6.14
CA PHE A 186 -6.09 -12.50 6.85
C PHE A 186 -6.51 -12.43 8.32
N GLY A 187 -6.99 -11.28 8.76
CA GLY A 187 -7.54 -11.10 10.10
C GLY A 187 -6.54 -10.78 11.18
N PHE A 188 -5.30 -10.46 10.84
CA PHE A 188 -4.31 -10.08 11.85
C PHE A 188 -4.75 -8.80 12.58
N PRO A 189 -4.79 -8.85 13.91
CA PRO A 189 -5.25 -7.73 14.72
C PRO A 189 -4.16 -6.67 14.92
N LYS A 190 -4.62 -5.47 15.25
CA LYS A 190 -3.80 -4.42 15.83
C LYS A 190 -4.49 -3.85 17.07
N SER A 191 -3.70 -3.32 18.01
CA SER A 191 -4.22 -2.62 19.19
C SER A 191 -4.21 -1.11 18.98
N THR A 192 -4.78 -0.36 19.92
CA THR A 192 -4.69 1.10 19.95
C THR A 192 -3.28 1.60 20.25
N GLU A 193 -2.38 0.73 20.72
CA GLU A 193 -0.96 1.04 20.97
C GLU A 193 -0.10 0.86 19.72
N THR A 194 -0.69 0.37 18.62
CA THR A 194 0.04 0.13 17.38
C THR A 194 0.67 1.41 16.84
N ARG A 195 1.96 1.32 16.53
CA ARG A 195 2.70 2.31 15.75
C ARG A 195 3.22 1.67 14.48
N ILE A 196 3.12 2.39 13.37
CA ILE A 196 3.66 1.93 12.08
C ILE A 196 4.63 2.97 11.56
N GLU A 197 5.84 2.52 11.24
CA GLU A 197 6.81 3.29 10.47
C GLU A 197 6.73 2.87 9.00
N GLU A 198 6.70 3.85 8.12
CA GLU A 198 6.66 3.68 6.67
C GLU A 198 7.86 4.38 6.05
N ARG A 199 8.53 3.72 5.12
CA ARG A 199 9.70 4.26 4.40
C ARG A 199 9.48 4.15 2.91
N TYR A 200 9.16 5.27 2.27
CA TYR A 200 8.92 5.37 0.83
C TYR A 200 10.19 5.82 0.12
N THR A 201 10.65 5.05 -0.83
CA THR A 201 11.81 5.38 -1.67
C THR A 201 11.42 5.26 -3.14
N ARG A 202 11.50 6.36 -3.87
CA ARG A 202 11.31 6.32 -5.32
C ARG A 202 12.60 5.84 -5.96
N THR A 203 12.59 4.61 -6.50
CA THR A 203 13.77 3.94 -7.06
C THR A 203 13.88 4.10 -8.57
N GLY A 204 12.83 4.64 -9.21
CA GLY A 204 12.79 4.89 -10.65
C GLY A 204 11.71 5.89 -11.04
N PRO A 205 11.62 6.27 -12.31
CA PRO A 205 10.58 7.19 -12.80
C PRO A 205 9.17 6.66 -12.51
N ASP A 206 8.98 5.35 -12.60
CA ASP A 206 7.69 4.66 -12.48
C ASP A 206 7.66 3.65 -11.32
N THR A 207 8.56 3.78 -10.33
CA THR A 207 8.67 2.81 -9.24
C THR A 207 8.85 3.49 -7.89
N ILE A 208 8.01 3.10 -6.92
CA ILE A 208 8.17 3.41 -5.49
C ILE A 208 8.30 2.08 -4.74
N GLU A 209 9.28 2.01 -3.85
CA GLU A 209 9.42 0.94 -2.88
C GLU A 209 8.97 1.45 -1.51
N LEU A 210 8.13 0.67 -0.85
CA LEU A 210 7.70 0.90 0.52
C LEU A 210 8.17 -0.24 1.41
N ARG A 211 8.75 0.12 2.55
CA ARG A 211 8.98 -0.76 3.68
C ARG A 211 8.19 -0.26 4.87
N MET A 212 7.59 -1.19 5.60
CA MET A 212 6.83 -0.88 6.81
C MET A 212 7.38 -1.68 7.99
N THR A 213 7.30 -1.09 9.17
CA THR A 213 7.54 -1.80 10.43
C THR A 213 6.38 -1.50 11.37
N LEU A 214 5.69 -2.54 11.78
CA LEU A 214 4.61 -2.47 12.75
C LEU A 214 5.15 -2.81 14.13
N TYR A 215 4.89 -1.94 15.08
CA TYR A 215 5.20 -2.10 16.49
C TYR A 215 3.88 -2.19 17.26
N ASP A 216 3.60 -3.33 17.84
CA ASP A 216 2.43 -3.56 18.70
C ASP A 216 2.80 -4.60 19.76
N PRO A 217 3.42 -4.17 20.87
CA PRO A 217 3.89 -5.10 21.89
C PRO A 217 2.75 -5.82 22.63
N LYS A 218 1.52 -5.30 22.52
CA LYS A 218 0.35 -5.95 23.08
C LYS A 218 0.01 -7.24 22.35
N PHE A 219 0.17 -7.29 21.02
CA PHE A 219 -0.22 -8.42 20.19
C PHE A 219 0.94 -9.21 19.59
N TYR A 220 2.12 -8.60 19.42
CA TYR A 220 3.30 -9.23 18.80
C TYR A 220 4.52 -9.11 19.69
N LYS A 221 5.24 -10.21 19.90
CA LYS A 221 6.42 -10.23 20.78
C LYS A 221 7.61 -9.44 20.22
N THR A 222 7.67 -9.27 18.90
CA THR A 222 8.70 -8.48 18.21
C THR A 222 8.07 -7.64 17.09
N PRO A 223 8.72 -6.57 16.66
CA PRO A 223 8.21 -5.77 15.51
C PRO A 223 7.99 -6.63 14.26
N TRP A 224 6.91 -6.36 13.55
CA TRP A 224 6.60 -7.01 12.28
C TRP A 224 7.14 -6.20 11.12
N VAL A 225 8.22 -6.65 10.52
CA VAL A 225 8.89 -5.98 9.41
C VAL A 225 8.31 -6.48 8.08
N SER A 226 8.03 -5.57 7.18
CA SER A 226 7.46 -5.90 5.87
C SER A 226 8.51 -6.46 4.91
N ASP A 227 8.05 -7.28 3.96
CA ASP A 227 8.70 -7.39 2.66
C ASP A 227 8.64 -6.04 1.93
N VAL A 228 9.44 -5.88 0.88
CA VAL A 228 9.36 -4.68 0.02
C VAL A 228 8.05 -4.70 -0.74
N LYS A 229 7.26 -3.63 -0.59
CA LYS A 229 6.08 -3.38 -1.39
C LYS A 229 6.49 -2.50 -2.58
N THR A 230 6.31 -2.99 -3.79
CA THR A 230 6.62 -2.22 -4.99
C THR A 230 5.33 -1.66 -5.57
N PHE A 231 5.31 -0.35 -5.72
CA PHE A 231 4.26 0.37 -6.42
C PHE A 231 4.77 0.77 -7.80
N THR A 232 3.95 0.53 -8.80
CA THR A 232 4.21 0.95 -10.19
C THR A 232 3.26 2.09 -10.54
N ARG A 233 3.78 3.08 -11.25
CA ARG A 233 2.98 4.22 -11.72
C ARG A 233 1.92 3.73 -12.70
N VAL A 234 0.68 4.11 -12.45
CA VAL A 234 -0.43 3.89 -13.38
C VAL A 234 -0.33 4.97 -14.48
N LYS A 235 -0.25 4.53 -15.73
CA LYS A 235 -0.17 5.41 -16.88
C LYS A 235 -1.55 5.68 -17.45
N ARG A 236 -1.68 6.78 -18.19
CA ARG A 236 -2.96 7.18 -18.76
C ARG A 236 -3.56 6.15 -19.71
N GLU A 237 -2.71 5.39 -20.38
CA GLU A 237 -3.07 4.30 -21.30
C GLU A 237 -3.36 2.97 -20.63
N ASP A 238 -3.09 2.84 -19.32
CA ASP A 238 -3.28 1.57 -18.63
C ASP A 238 -4.77 1.27 -18.45
N THR A 239 -5.15 0.07 -18.86
CA THR A 239 -6.46 -0.52 -18.61
C THR A 239 -6.27 -1.73 -17.72
N THR A 240 -6.47 -1.59 -16.42
CA THR A 240 -6.29 -2.67 -15.46
C THR A 240 -7.63 -3.23 -15.00
N PHE A 241 -7.60 -4.39 -14.35
CA PHE A 241 -8.80 -5.01 -13.77
C PHE A 241 -9.53 -4.08 -12.78
N PHE A 242 -8.81 -3.19 -12.10
CA PHE A 242 -9.36 -2.29 -11.08
C PHE A 242 -9.87 -0.95 -11.63
N GLY A 243 -9.92 -0.79 -12.93
CA GLY A 243 -10.53 0.39 -13.52
C GLY A 243 -9.90 0.83 -14.83
N TRP A 244 -10.63 1.68 -15.51
CA TRP A 244 -10.27 2.29 -16.79
C TRP A 244 -9.59 3.64 -16.54
N TYR A 245 -8.43 3.61 -15.87
CA TYR A 245 -7.73 4.84 -15.47
C TYR A 245 -7.34 5.69 -16.67
N GLY A 246 -7.00 5.04 -17.77
CA GLY A 246 -6.58 5.72 -18.98
C GLY A 246 -7.59 6.68 -19.57
N LEU A 247 -8.89 6.42 -19.40
CA LEU A 247 -9.92 7.22 -20.05
C LEU A 247 -10.05 8.63 -19.48
N PHE A 248 -9.95 8.77 -18.14
CA PHE A 248 -10.15 10.03 -17.44
C PHE A 248 -8.96 10.45 -16.59
N SER A 249 -7.85 9.71 -16.63
CA SER A 249 -6.60 10.01 -15.90
C SER A 249 -6.77 10.18 -14.39
N GLY A 250 -7.68 9.43 -13.78
CA GLY A 250 -7.94 9.50 -12.35
C GLY A 250 -8.33 8.16 -11.75
N ILE A 251 -8.46 8.13 -10.45
CA ILE A 251 -8.98 6.99 -9.72
C ILE A 251 -10.51 6.98 -9.82
N VAL A 252 -11.08 5.80 -10.03
CA VAL A 252 -12.53 5.65 -10.12
C VAL A 252 -13.18 5.73 -8.74
N GLU A 253 -14.47 5.98 -8.72
CA GLU A 253 -15.25 6.01 -7.50
C GLU A 253 -15.58 4.59 -7.05
N GLY A 254 -15.09 4.21 -5.88
CA GLY A 254 -15.38 2.91 -5.23
C GLY A 254 -15.97 3.17 -3.85
N ILE A 255 -17.28 3.25 -3.75
CA ILE A 255 -18.00 3.48 -2.49
C ILE A 255 -18.76 2.21 -2.10
N CYS A 256 -18.58 1.79 -0.86
CA CYS A 256 -19.35 0.71 -0.27
C CYS A 256 -20.66 1.27 0.31
N ALA A 257 -21.76 0.60 0.04
CA ALA A 257 -23.03 0.88 0.68
C ALA A 257 -23.62 -0.43 1.25
N PRO A 258 -23.90 -0.52 2.54
CA PRO A 258 -24.49 -1.70 3.14
C PRO A 258 -25.84 -2.04 2.48
N MET A 259 -26.06 -3.29 2.13
CA MET A 259 -27.26 -3.73 1.40
C MET A 259 -28.56 -3.40 2.17
N ASN A 260 -28.54 -3.51 3.49
CA ASN A 260 -29.70 -3.17 4.32
C ASN A 260 -30.03 -1.66 4.27
N GLU A 261 -29.04 -0.79 4.14
CA GLU A 261 -29.25 0.65 4.00
C GLU A 261 -29.80 0.98 2.61
N VAL A 262 -29.24 0.36 1.56
CA VAL A 262 -29.73 0.50 0.19
C VAL A 262 -31.20 0.03 0.08
N ASP A 263 -31.50 -1.12 0.66
CA ASP A 263 -32.87 -1.66 0.69
C ASP A 263 -33.82 -0.74 1.47
N SER A 264 -33.39 -0.24 2.62
CA SER A 264 -34.17 0.70 3.43
C SER A 264 -34.45 1.99 2.65
N TYR A 265 -33.42 2.59 2.05
CA TYR A 265 -33.56 3.78 1.22
C TYR A 265 -34.55 3.55 0.06
N ASN A 266 -34.39 2.46 -0.68
CA ASN A 266 -35.26 2.13 -1.80
C ASN A 266 -36.71 1.96 -1.38
N LYS A 267 -36.95 1.21 -0.31
CA LYS A 267 -38.32 0.89 0.17
C LYS A 267 -39.01 2.05 0.88
N LEU A 268 -38.26 2.83 1.65
CA LEU A 268 -38.85 3.84 2.54
C LEU A 268 -38.85 5.25 1.94
N LEU A 269 -37.89 5.57 1.10
CA LEU A 269 -37.72 6.91 0.56
C LEU A 269 -37.95 6.98 -0.96
N ARG A 270 -37.17 6.20 -1.73
CA ARG A 270 -37.22 6.29 -3.18
C ARG A 270 -38.51 5.72 -3.78
N ASP A 271 -38.90 4.52 -3.41
CA ASP A 271 -40.05 3.84 -4.01
C ASP A 271 -41.38 4.48 -3.62
N PRO A 272 -41.63 4.86 -2.33
CA PRO A 272 -42.82 5.61 -1.94
C PRO A 272 -42.93 7.00 -2.60
N ALA A 273 -41.78 7.60 -2.99
CA ALA A 273 -41.79 8.87 -3.72
C ALA A 273 -42.21 8.76 -5.19
N GLY A 274 -42.50 7.55 -5.67
CA GLY A 274 -42.90 7.31 -7.05
C GLY A 274 -41.75 7.33 -8.07
N ASN A 275 -40.52 7.33 -7.58
CA ASN A 275 -39.32 7.32 -8.41
C ASN A 275 -38.81 5.89 -8.70
N GLY A 276 -39.51 4.89 -8.18
CA GLY A 276 -39.17 3.48 -8.36
C GLY A 276 -39.45 3.04 -9.79
N VAL A 277 -38.43 2.59 -10.48
CA VAL A 277 -38.63 1.78 -11.68
C VAL A 277 -38.98 0.39 -11.19
N ALA A 278 -40.16 -0.10 -11.53
CA ALA A 278 -40.49 -1.50 -11.31
C ALA A 278 -39.41 -2.35 -12.01
N ARG A 279 -38.67 -3.12 -11.22
CA ARG A 279 -37.67 -4.07 -11.71
C ARG A 279 -38.28 -5.46 -11.82
#